data_8b69c51ffa211c067e7ea14da327bc11
#
_entry.id   8b69c51ffa211c067e7ea14da327bc11
#
_cell.length_a   1.000
_cell.length_b   1.000
_cell.length_c   1.000
_cell.angle_alpha   90.00
_cell.angle_beta   90.00
_cell.angle_gamma   90.00
#
_symmetry.space_group_name_H-M   'P 1'
#
loop_
_entity.id
_entity.type
_entity.pdbx_description
1 polymer ?
#
loop_
_entity_poly.entity_id
_entity_poly.type
_entity_poly.pdbx_seq_one_letter_code
_entity_poly.pdbx_strand_id
1 'polypeptide(L)'
;MSMLSIERLSVGTIDKPLFTLEKQGFDKASFWGIVGANGAGKSSFLKAISGDHAYKGEIRFHDIELQEWDSVERARHIGVLPQSSSLTFSFKAQEVVSLGLTPLSLNHHESKKLVRACMQRCDCEHLADAEYPLLSGGEQQRVNLARVLVQISHAERTPLLLLDEALSAQDLGHQHQLLQLIKSLCIEQEMLILAVLHDLNHALKYCDNTMIIHHGQIHSTGFPTQVIDEKALKTCWNYEAEFLSNRQGRAVVV
;
A
#
# COMPACT_ATOMS: atom_id res chain seq x y z
N MET A 1 -8.80 -2.02 19.78
CA MET A 1 -8.92 -0.63 19.25
C MET A 1 -8.23 -0.62 17.91
N SER A 2 -8.89 -0.07 16.90
CA SER A 2 -8.34 -0.02 15.54
C SER A 2 -7.11 0.88 15.50
N MET A 3 -6.05 0.45 14.83
CA MET A 3 -4.83 1.24 14.65
C MET A 3 -5.06 2.47 13.77
N LEU A 4 -5.89 2.32 12.74
CA LEU A 4 -6.37 3.39 11.88
C LEU A 4 -7.89 3.39 11.92
N SER A 5 -8.51 4.51 12.27
CA SER A 5 -9.96 4.68 12.27
C SER A 5 -10.33 5.91 11.44
N ILE A 6 -11.39 5.77 10.69
CA ILE A 6 -11.87 6.80 9.75
C ILE A 6 -13.36 6.98 9.99
N GLU A 7 -13.80 8.24 10.16
CA GLU A 7 -15.20 8.58 10.35
C GLU A 7 -15.60 9.79 9.48
N ARG A 8 -16.76 9.66 8.82
CA ARG A 8 -17.39 10.71 7.99
C ARG A 8 -16.43 11.34 6.98
N LEU A 9 -15.57 10.50 6.38
CA LEU A 9 -14.58 10.94 5.40
C LEU A 9 -15.26 11.40 4.10
N SER A 10 -14.85 12.56 3.60
CA SER A 10 -15.17 13.03 2.25
C SER A 10 -13.92 13.64 1.61
N VAL A 11 -13.53 13.09 0.47
CA VAL A 11 -12.37 13.52 -0.33
C VAL A 11 -12.86 14.13 -1.64
N GLY A 12 -12.32 15.27 -2.03
CA GLY A 12 -12.74 16.02 -3.23
C GLY A 12 -13.50 17.29 -2.87
N THR A 13 -14.28 17.82 -3.82
CA THR A 13 -15.08 19.04 -3.60
C THR A 13 -16.44 18.69 -2.99
N ILE A 14 -17.10 19.67 -2.36
CA ILE A 14 -18.42 19.50 -1.74
C ILE A 14 -19.44 19.00 -2.77
N ASP A 15 -19.43 19.59 -3.96
CA ASP A 15 -20.41 19.29 -5.02
C ASP A 15 -20.07 18.03 -5.81
N LYS A 16 -18.81 17.56 -5.74
CA LYS A 16 -18.35 16.37 -6.45
C LYS A 16 -17.30 15.61 -5.61
N PRO A 17 -17.73 14.86 -4.61
CA PRO A 17 -16.82 14.02 -3.85
C PRO A 17 -16.25 12.91 -4.74
N LEU A 18 -14.95 12.69 -4.63
CA LEU A 18 -14.23 11.58 -5.29
C LEU A 18 -14.39 10.29 -4.50
N PHE A 19 -14.50 10.40 -3.17
CA PHE A 19 -14.69 9.29 -2.26
C PHE A 19 -15.37 9.74 -0.97
N THR A 20 -16.29 8.93 -0.46
CA THR A 20 -16.97 9.14 0.82
C THR A 20 -17.04 7.85 1.63
N LEU A 21 -17.00 7.97 2.95
CA LEU A 21 -16.98 6.84 3.88
C LEU A 21 -17.56 7.28 5.22
N GLU A 22 -18.55 6.55 5.74
CA GLU A 22 -19.16 6.84 7.04
C GLU A 22 -18.26 6.42 8.20
N LYS A 23 -17.86 5.14 8.23
CA LYS A 23 -16.99 4.61 9.29
C LYS A 23 -16.24 3.36 8.83
N GLN A 24 -14.94 3.32 9.12
CA GLN A 24 -14.09 2.13 8.88
C GLN A 24 -12.94 2.12 9.88
N GLY A 25 -12.67 0.94 10.44
CA GLY A 25 -11.49 0.67 11.26
C GLY A 25 -10.57 -0.34 10.61
N PHE A 26 -9.27 -0.21 10.88
CA PHE A 26 -8.24 -1.14 10.44
C PHE A 26 -7.35 -1.50 11.62
N ASP A 27 -7.13 -2.79 11.82
CA ASP A 27 -6.30 -3.30 12.90
C ASP A 27 -4.86 -3.51 12.45
N LYS A 28 -3.91 -3.49 13.39
CA LYS A 28 -2.51 -3.84 13.12
C LYS A 28 -2.39 -5.29 12.63
N ALA A 29 -1.22 -5.62 12.07
CA ALA A 29 -0.91 -6.94 11.55
C ALA A 29 -1.93 -7.47 10.54
N SER A 30 -2.50 -6.57 9.73
CA SER A 30 -3.49 -6.93 8.71
C SER A 30 -3.15 -6.37 7.34
N PHE A 31 -3.32 -7.21 6.32
CA PHE A 31 -3.13 -6.84 4.93
C PHE A 31 -4.49 -6.69 4.25
N TRP A 32 -4.83 -5.45 3.89
CA TRP A 32 -6.06 -5.09 3.21
C TRP A 32 -5.85 -4.88 1.72
N GLY A 33 -6.62 -5.59 0.91
CA GLY A 33 -6.73 -5.31 -0.52
C GLY A 33 -7.84 -4.30 -0.78
N ILE A 34 -7.54 -3.20 -1.46
CA ILE A 34 -8.51 -2.21 -1.91
C ILE A 34 -8.72 -2.44 -3.40
N VAL A 35 -9.90 -2.88 -3.79
CA VAL A 35 -10.25 -3.23 -5.16
C VAL A 35 -11.44 -2.42 -5.66
N GLY A 36 -11.61 -2.31 -6.97
CA GLY A 36 -12.70 -1.57 -7.59
C GLY A 36 -12.33 -1.17 -9.02
N ALA A 37 -13.30 -0.79 -9.81
CA ALA A 37 -13.10 -0.34 -11.18
C ALA A 37 -12.20 0.90 -11.26
N ASN A 38 -11.64 1.20 -12.44
CA ASN A 38 -10.87 2.42 -12.64
C ASN A 38 -11.75 3.64 -12.38
N GLY A 39 -11.20 4.65 -11.69
CA GLY A 39 -11.94 5.84 -11.30
C GLY A 39 -12.90 5.65 -10.11
N ALA A 40 -12.92 4.47 -9.46
CA ALA A 40 -13.79 4.22 -8.30
C ALA A 40 -13.45 5.03 -7.03
N GLY A 41 -12.28 5.71 -6.98
CA GLY A 41 -11.88 6.51 -5.81
C GLY A 41 -10.77 5.88 -4.95
N LYS A 42 -10.20 4.74 -5.36
CA LYS A 42 -9.17 3.99 -4.61
C LYS A 42 -7.94 4.84 -4.24
N SER A 43 -7.31 5.46 -5.23
CA SER A 43 -6.13 6.32 -5.00
C SER A 43 -6.48 7.59 -4.22
N SER A 44 -7.68 8.14 -4.39
CA SER A 44 -8.14 9.29 -3.58
C SER A 44 -8.27 8.94 -2.11
N PHE A 45 -8.76 7.74 -1.81
CA PHE A 45 -8.82 7.19 -0.45
C PHE A 45 -7.41 7.04 0.15
N LEU A 46 -6.46 6.41 -0.56
CA LEU A 46 -5.09 6.26 -0.07
C LEU A 46 -4.41 7.63 0.14
N LYS A 47 -4.59 8.57 -0.79
CA LYS A 47 -4.01 9.93 -0.70
C LYS A 47 -4.58 10.75 0.45
N ALA A 48 -5.81 10.51 0.88
CA ALA A 48 -6.35 11.11 2.09
C ALA A 48 -5.64 10.57 3.34
N ILE A 49 -5.38 9.25 3.39
CA ILE A 49 -4.68 8.60 4.51
C ILE A 49 -3.19 8.97 4.54
N SER A 50 -2.53 9.15 3.39
CA SER A 50 -1.13 9.65 3.35
C SER A 50 -1.02 11.13 3.74
N GLY A 51 -2.13 11.87 3.69
CA GLY A 51 -2.16 13.32 3.91
C GLY A 51 -1.81 14.13 2.66
N ASP A 52 -1.78 13.50 1.47
CA ASP A 52 -1.51 14.16 0.19
C ASP A 52 -2.76 14.85 -0.40
N HIS A 53 -3.95 14.43 0.03
CA HIS A 53 -5.22 15.06 -0.34
C HIS A 53 -5.92 15.65 0.89
N ALA A 54 -6.42 16.87 0.74
CA ALA A 54 -7.32 17.46 1.73
C ALA A 54 -8.63 16.65 1.81
N TYR A 55 -9.14 16.50 3.02
CA TYR A 55 -10.37 15.77 3.29
C TYR A 55 -11.22 16.50 4.34
N LYS A 56 -12.48 16.11 4.44
CA LYS A 56 -13.39 16.42 5.55
C LYS A 56 -13.69 15.13 6.30
N GLY A 57 -14.03 15.27 7.56
CA GLY A 57 -14.23 14.12 8.45
C GLY A 57 -13.03 13.91 9.34
N GLU A 58 -12.84 12.72 9.85
CA GLU A 58 -11.84 12.39 10.85
C GLU A 58 -11.05 11.15 10.43
N ILE A 59 -9.72 11.24 10.44
CA ILE A 59 -8.80 10.11 10.25
C ILE A 59 -7.88 10.08 11.47
N ARG A 60 -8.03 9.06 12.32
CA ARG A 60 -7.15 8.84 13.46
C ARG A 60 -6.20 7.68 13.19
N PHE A 61 -4.94 7.94 13.39
CA PHE A 61 -3.88 6.94 13.36
C PHE A 61 -3.25 6.86 14.76
N HIS A 62 -3.30 5.67 15.38
CA HIS A 62 -2.94 5.48 16.79
C HIS A 62 -3.65 6.46 17.74
N ASP A 63 -4.96 6.63 17.56
CA ASP A 63 -5.83 7.51 18.33
C ASP A 63 -5.52 9.02 18.23
N ILE A 64 -4.57 9.42 17.40
CA ILE A 64 -4.22 10.82 17.11
C ILE A 64 -4.81 11.21 15.75
N GLU A 65 -5.48 12.37 15.67
CA GLU A 65 -5.98 12.89 14.38
C GLU A 65 -4.80 13.08 13.41
N LEU A 66 -4.95 12.62 12.17
CA LEU A 66 -3.86 12.59 11.20
C LEU A 66 -3.28 13.99 10.90
N GLN A 67 -4.10 15.03 10.99
CA GLN A 67 -3.69 16.42 10.78
C GLN A 67 -2.88 17.00 11.96
N GLU A 68 -2.96 16.39 13.15
CA GLU A 68 -2.22 16.79 14.34
C GLU A 68 -0.81 16.17 14.40
N TRP A 69 -0.54 15.16 13.55
CA TRP A 69 0.79 14.58 13.48
C TRP A 69 1.81 15.59 12.93
N ASP A 70 2.95 15.70 13.60
CA ASP A 70 4.11 16.36 13.01
C ASP A 70 4.48 15.68 11.69
N SER A 71 4.87 16.46 10.70
CA SER A 71 5.13 15.93 9.34
C SER A 71 6.27 14.93 9.29
N VAL A 72 7.32 15.12 10.10
CA VAL A 72 8.47 14.22 10.18
C VAL A 72 8.08 12.94 10.90
N GLU A 73 7.36 13.05 12.02
CA GLU A 73 6.86 11.88 12.75
C GLU A 73 5.86 11.08 11.91
N ARG A 74 4.95 11.74 11.19
CA ARG A 74 4.04 11.07 10.26
C ARG A 74 4.82 10.32 9.18
N ALA A 75 5.86 10.93 8.60
CA ALA A 75 6.70 10.27 7.61
C ALA A 75 7.47 9.05 8.16
N ARG A 76 7.81 9.03 9.45
CA ARG A 76 8.41 7.85 10.10
C ARG A 76 7.44 6.69 10.28
N HIS A 77 6.14 6.96 10.30
CA HIS A 77 5.12 5.95 10.60
C HIS A 77 4.26 5.56 9.41
N ILE A 78 4.14 6.42 8.39
CA ILE A 78 3.34 6.16 7.19
C ILE A 78 4.26 6.13 5.97
N GLY A 79 4.46 4.93 5.43
CA GLY A 79 5.21 4.70 4.19
C GLY A 79 4.26 4.62 2.99
N VAL A 80 4.62 5.28 1.88
CA VAL A 80 3.85 5.23 0.64
C VAL A 80 4.71 4.69 -0.49
N LEU A 81 4.25 3.60 -1.12
CA LEU A 81 4.80 3.08 -2.35
C LEU A 81 3.85 3.46 -3.51
N PRO A 82 4.20 4.47 -4.31
CA PRO A 82 3.35 4.95 -5.39
C PRO A 82 3.39 4.02 -6.61
N GLN A 83 2.43 4.18 -7.50
CA GLN A 83 2.33 3.45 -8.78
C GLN A 83 3.59 3.61 -9.64
N SER A 84 4.11 4.82 -9.72
CA SER A 84 5.35 5.14 -10.43
C SER A 84 6.11 6.25 -9.70
N SER A 85 7.41 6.17 -9.71
CA SER A 85 8.31 7.24 -9.29
C SER A 85 9.25 7.55 -10.46
N SER A 86 8.95 8.64 -11.18
CA SER A 86 9.85 9.13 -12.23
C SER A 86 10.95 10.00 -11.58
N LEU A 87 12.10 9.43 -11.37
CA LEU A 87 13.30 10.22 -11.07
C LEU A 87 14.00 10.52 -12.41
N THR A 88 14.08 11.81 -12.75
CA THR A 88 14.69 12.28 -14.01
C THR A 88 16.22 12.42 -13.94
N PHE A 89 16.80 12.25 -12.75
CA PHE A 89 18.24 12.33 -12.53
C PHE A 89 18.85 10.93 -12.40
N SER A 90 20.11 10.78 -12.85
CA SER A 90 20.87 9.54 -12.77
C SER A 90 21.38 9.29 -11.34
N PHE A 91 20.47 8.91 -10.44
CA PHE A 91 20.82 8.41 -9.11
C PHE A 91 21.16 6.91 -9.19
N LYS A 92 22.12 6.48 -8.39
CA LYS A 92 22.32 5.06 -8.11
C LYS A 92 21.16 4.51 -7.26
N ALA A 93 20.86 3.22 -7.38
CA ALA A 93 19.80 2.59 -6.61
C ALA A 93 19.96 2.79 -5.09
N GLN A 94 21.19 2.65 -4.55
CA GLN A 94 21.46 2.92 -3.12
C GLN A 94 21.21 4.39 -2.72
N GLU A 95 21.39 5.35 -3.63
CA GLU A 95 21.11 6.76 -3.36
C GLU A 95 19.59 7.00 -3.28
N VAL A 96 18.84 6.36 -4.17
CA VAL A 96 17.36 6.39 -4.10
C VAL A 96 16.87 5.80 -2.79
N VAL A 97 17.41 4.65 -2.35
CA VAL A 97 17.04 4.05 -1.06
C VAL A 97 17.42 4.98 0.09
N SER A 98 18.55 5.68 -0.01
CA SER A 98 19.02 6.63 1.01
C SER A 98 18.11 7.84 1.18
N LEU A 99 17.24 8.19 0.21
CA LEU A 99 16.21 9.22 0.39
C LEU A 99 15.23 8.88 1.54
N GLY A 100 15.04 7.59 1.83
CA GLY A 100 14.27 7.15 2.98
C GLY A 100 14.83 7.55 4.34
N LEU A 101 16.11 7.96 4.41
CA LEU A 101 16.73 8.46 5.64
C LEU A 101 16.28 9.87 6.04
N THR A 102 15.62 10.60 5.14
CA THR A 102 15.27 12.02 5.33
C THR A 102 14.59 12.32 6.68
N PRO A 103 13.60 11.53 7.16
CA PRO A 103 12.97 11.78 8.45
C PRO A 103 13.78 11.23 9.65
N LEU A 104 14.92 10.56 9.42
CA LEU A 104 15.68 9.87 10.45
C LEU A 104 16.93 10.67 10.85
N SER A 105 17.26 10.60 12.15
CA SER A 105 18.47 11.23 12.69
C SER A 105 19.51 10.15 13.02
N LEU A 106 20.20 9.65 11.98
CA LEU A 106 21.20 8.56 12.09
C LEU A 106 22.58 9.06 11.71
N ASN A 107 23.61 8.50 12.33
CA ASN A 107 24.98 8.74 11.89
C ASN A 107 25.28 7.98 10.57
N HIS A 108 26.39 8.32 9.93
CA HIS A 108 26.75 7.78 8.62
C HIS A 108 26.88 6.24 8.59
N HIS A 109 27.42 5.65 9.65
CA HIS A 109 27.60 4.19 9.74
C HIS A 109 26.25 3.47 9.86
N GLU A 110 25.38 3.96 10.75
CA GLU A 110 24.02 3.44 10.94
C GLU A 110 23.20 3.56 9.65
N SER A 111 23.26 4.73 9.00
CA SER A 111 22.59 4.99 7.73
C SER A 111 22.96 3.97 6.65
N LYS A 112 24.29 3.74 6.44
CA LYS A 112 24.75 2.75 5.46
C LYS A 112 24.29 1.33 5.79
N LYS A 113 24.37 0.94 7.07
CA LYS A 113 23.94 -0.38 7.53
C LYS A 113 22.46 -0.59 7.29
N LEU A 114 21.63 0.42 7.61
CA LEU A 114 20.18 0.37 7.42
C LEU A 114 19.80 0.27 5.95
N VAL A 115 20.34 1.15 5.10
CA VAL A 115 20.12 1.12 3.64
C VAL A 115 20.43 -0.25 3.06
N ARG A 116 21.61 -0.78 3.39
CA ARG A 116 22.03 -2.11 2.93
C ARG A 116 21.07 -3.22 3.39
N ALA A 117 20.68 -3.22 4.65
CA ALA A 117 19.77 -4.21 5.21
C ALA A 117 18.38 -4.18 4.53
N CYS A 118 17.84 -2.97 4.27
CA CYS A 118 16.58 -2.84 3.54
C CYS A 118 16.70 -3.28 2.07
N MET A 119 17.82 -2.98 1.41
CA MET A 119 18.08 -3.46 0.05
C MET A 119 18.18 -5.00 -0.02
N GLN A 120 18.86 -5.63 0.96
CA GLN A 120 18.92 -7.09 1.08
C GLN A 120 17.54 -7.68 1.26
N ARG A 121 16.73 -7.10 2.15
CA ARG A 121 15.37 -7.57 2.41
C ARG A 121 14.46 -7.50 1.18
N CYS A 122 14.66 -6.48 0.33
CA CYS A 122 13.95 -6.30 -0.93
C CYS A 122 14.59 -7.00 -2.14
N ASP A 123 15.62 -7.84 -1.92
CA ASP A 123 16.37 -8.52 -2.99
C ASP A 123 16.86 -7.57 -4.09
N CYS A 124 17.41 -6.41 -3.68
CA CYS A 124 17.96 -5.40 -4.61
C CYS A 124 19.37 -4.89 -4.21
N GLU A 125 20.05 -5.53 -3.26
CA GLU A 125 21.41 -5.13 -2.87
C GLU A 125 22.40 -5.21 -4.04
N HIS A 126 22.26 -6.20 -4.90
CA HIS A 126 23.09 -6.40 -6.09
C HIS A 126 22.97 -5.25 -7.10
N LEU A 127 21.90 -4.43 -7.00
CA LEU A 127 21.66 -3.27 -7.85
C LEU A 127 22.20 -1.96 -7.25
N ALA A 128 22.87 -1.99 -6.09
CA ALA A 128 23.23 -0.79 -5.32
C ALA A 128 23.94 0.30 -6.15
N ASP A 129 24.86 -0.09 -7.02
CA ASP A 129 25.63 0.81 -7.87
C ASP A 129 25.04 1.02 -9.28
N ALA A 130 23.93 0.36 -9.60
CA ALA A 130 23.26 0.53 -10.88
C ALA A 130 22.52 1.88 -10.95
N GLU A 131 22.47 2.48 -12.13
CA GLU A 131 21.68 3.70 -12.38
C GLU A 131 20.19 3.38 -12.31
N TYR A 132 19.47 4.00 -11.38
CA TYR A 132 18.05 3.74 -11.13
C TYR A 132 17.17 3.86 -12.39
N PRO A 133 17.32 4.86 -13.28
CA PRO A 133 16.51 4.96 -14.49
C PRO A 133 16.70 3.81 -15.49
N LEU A 134 17.81 3.07 -15.41
CA LEU A 134 18.11 1.95 -16.29
C LEU A 134 17.59 0.61 -15.76
N LEU A 135 17.08 0.58 -14.53
CA LEU A 135 16.49 -0.60 -13.92
C LEU A 135 15.16 -0.95 -14.57
N SER A 136 14.85 -2.24 -14.64
CA SER A 136 13.51 -2.72 -15.01
C SER A 136 12.44 -2.22 -14.02
N GLY A 137 11.18 -2.16 -14.43
CA GLY A 137 10.08 -1.73 -13.57
C GLY A 137 9.99 -2.51 -12.24
N GLY A 138 10.24 -3.82 -12.28
CA GLY A 138 10.27 -4.66 -11.08
C GLY A 138 11.43 -4.34 -10.14
N GLU A 139 12.62 -4.08 -10.68
CA GLU A 139 13.80 -3.67 -9.91
C GLU A 139 13.58 -2.28 -9.29
N GLN A 140 13.04 -1.33 -10.04
CA GLN A 140 12.68 0.00 -9.53
C GLN A 140 11.69 -0.09 -8.36
N GLN A 141 10.69 -0.98 -8.43
CA GLN A 141 9.73 -1.18 -7.36
C GLN A 141 10.39 -1.79 -6.11
N ARG A 142 11.32 -2.74 -6.24
CA ARG A 142 12.09 -3.28 -5.10
C ARG A 142 12.95 -2.20 -4.45
N VAL A 143 13.62 -1.37 -5.25
CA VAL A 143 14.41 -0.22 -4.76
C VAL A 143 13.50 0.79 -4.03
N ASN A 144 12.33 1.12 -4.58
CA ASN A 144 11.37 2.00 -3.93
C ASN A 144 10.80 1.41 -2.64
N LEU A 145 10.49 0.10 -2.61
CA LEU A 145 10.07 -0.55 -1.39
C LEU A 145 11.19 -0.48 -0.33
N ALA A 146 12.45 -0.75 -0.69
CA ALA A 146 13.58 -0.61 0.21
C ALA A 146 13.70 0.82 0.77
N ARG A 147 13.51 1.85 -0.06
CA ARG A 147 13.45 3.26 0.37
C ARG A 147 12.35 3.48 1.42
N VAL A 148 11.15 2.97 1.18
CA VAL A 148 10.03 3.12 2.11
C VAL A 148 10.30 2.36 3.41
N LEU A 149 10.90 1.16 3.35
CA LEU A 149 11.29 0.41 4.55
C LEU A 149 12.36 1.14 5.37
N VAL A 150 13.33 1.80 4.75
CA VAL A 150 14.26 2.69 5.45
C VAL A 150 13.51 3.79 6.17
N GLN A 151 12.57 4.47 5.50
CA GLN A 151 11.80 5.59 6.03
C GLN A 151 11.03 5.23 7.32
N ILE A 152 10.39 4.06 7.35
CA ILE A 152 9.55 3.62 8.47
C ILE A 152 10.27 2.71 9.47
N SER A 153 11.56 2.44 9.28
CA SER A 153 12.34 1.49 10.09
C SER A 153 12.48 1.85 11.56
N HIS A 154 12.39 3.15 11.87
CA HIS A 154 12.49 3.68 13.24
C HIS A 154 11.15 4.23 13.75
N ALA A 155 10.04 3.70 13.23
CA ALA A 155 8.72 4.00 13.77
C ALA A 155 8.63 3.53 15.22
N GLU A 156 8.28 4.41 16.14
CA GLU A 156 8.10 4.07 17.56
C GLU A 156 6.80 3.30 17.81
N ARG A 157 5.85 3.41 16.89
CA ARG A 157 4.57 2.69 16.88
C ARG A 157 4.48 1.86 15.61
N THR A 158 3.58 0.88 15.60
CA THR A 158 3.32 0.04 14.41
C THR A 158 3.12 0.90 13.16
N PRO A 159 3.91 0.70 12.08
CA PRO A 159 3.80 1.51 10.89
C PRO A 159 2.64 1.10 9.98
N LEU A 160 2.20 2.05 9.15
CA LEU A 160 1.26 1.87 8.07
C LEU A 160 2.00 1.89 6.73
N LEU A 161 1.79 0.90 5.88
CA LEU A 161 2.29 0.86 4.51
C LEU A 161 1.15 0.98 3.52
N LEU A 162 1.20 2.02 2.68
CA LEU A 162 0.24 2.29 1.61
C LEU A 162 0.85 1.92 0.26
N LEU A 163 0.15 1.10 -0.53
CA LEU A 163 0.58 0.66 -1.86
C LEU A 163 -0.46 1.13 -2.88
N ASP A 164 -0.13 2.17 -3.65
CA ASP A 164 -1.02 2.69 -4.69
C ASP A 164 -0.63 2.10 -6.05
N GLU A 165 -1.33 1.03 -6.46
CA GLU A 165 -1.12 0.34 -7.76
C GLU A 165 0.34 -0.10 -8.03
N ALA A 166 1.10 -0.34 -6.98
CA ALA A 166 2.55 -0.61 -7.05
C ALA A 166 2.94 -1.88 -7.85
N LEU A 167 1.96 -2.67 -8.28
CA LEU A 167 2.17 -3.93 -9.01
C LEU A 167 1.91 -3.82 -10.50
N SER A 168 1.33 -2.73 -10.99
CA SER A 168 0.74 -2.64 -12.34
C SER A 168 1.75 -2.74 -13.50
N ALA A 169 3.04 -2.49 -13.25
CA ALA A 169 4.08 -2.45 -14.28
C ALA A 169 4.99 -3.70 -14.28
N GLN A 170 4.59 -4.78 -13.60
CA GLN A 170 5.44 -5.97 -13.42
C GLN A 170 4.84 -7.21 -14.08
N ASP A 171 5.69 -8.16 -14.45
CA ASP A 171 5.24 -9.50 -14.81
C ASP A 171 4.69 -10.28 -13.61
N LEU A 172 3.93 -11.34 -13.86
CA LEU A 172 3.26 -12.13 -12.84
C LEU A 172 4.20 -12.68 -11.76
N GLY A 173 5.40 -13.11 -12.15
CA GLY A 173 6.39 -13.69 -11.23
C GLY A 173 6.85 -12.65 -10.21
N HIS A 174 7.22 -11.45 -10.68
CA HIS A 174 7.66 -10.35 -9.85
C HIS A 174 6.54 -9.81 -8.95
N GLN A 175 5.29 -9.73 -9.48
CA GLN A 175 4.14 -9.34 -8.65
C GLN A 175 3.95 -10.30 -7.46
N HIS A 176 4.04 -11.62 -7.71
CA HIS A 176 3.92 -12.63 -6.66
C HIS A 176 5.05 -12.53 -5.62
N GLN A 177 6.30 -12.35 -6.06
CA GLN A 177 7.44 -12.19 -5.15
C GLN A 177 7.27 -10.95 -4.26
N LEU A 178 6.86 -9.82 -4.85
CA LEU A 178 6.63 -8.59 -4.10
C LEU A 178 5.49 -8.74 -3.09
N LEU A 179 4.36 -9.35 -3.47
CA LEU A 179 3.24 -9.60 -2.56
C LEU A 179 3.60 -10.58 -1.43
N GLN A 180 4.43 -11.59 -1.69
CA GLN A 180 4.95 -12.47 -0.65
C GLN A 180 5.83 -11.71 0.34
N LEU A 181 6.74 -10.86 -0.14
CA LEU A 181 7.56 -10.00 0.71
C LEU A 181 6.68 -9.07 1.55
N ILE A 182 5.70 -8.38 0.95
CA ILE A 182 4.78 -7.50 1.65
C ILE A 182 3.99 -8.27 2.73
N LYS A 183 3.52 -9.47 2.42
CA LYS A 183 2.82 -10.32 3.40
C LYS A 183 3.73 -10.74 4.56
N SER A 184 5.00 -11.06 4.30
CA SER A 184 5.96 -11.37 5.37
C SER A 184 6.23 -10.15 6.26
N LEU A 185 6.37 -8.94 5.67
CA LEU A 185 6.50 -7.68 6.41
C LEU A 185 5.31 -7.41 7.33
N CYS A 186 4.08 -7.64 6.82
CA CYS A 186 2.86 -7.50 7.61
C CYS A 186 2.90 -8.35 8.88
N ILE A 187 3.32 -9.61 8.76
CA ILE A 187 3.36 -10.56 9.88
C ILE A 187 4.53 -10.27 10.82
N GLU A 188 5.75 -10.11 10.29
CA GLU A 188 6.99 -10.00 11.08
C GLU A 188 7.10 -8.67 11.85
N GLN A 189 6.53 -7.60 11.30
CA GLN A 189 6.58 -6.25 11.88
C GLN A 189 5.22 -5.77 12.41
N GLU A 190 4.23 -6.63 12.44
CA GLU A 190 2.84 -6.32 12.82
C GLU A 190 2.23 -5.14 12.03
N MET A 191 2.75 -4.82 10.83
CA MET A 191 2.32 -3.67 10.03
C MET A 191 0.85 -3.76 9.63
N LEU A 192 0.20 -2.59 9.55
CA LEU A 192 -1.01 -2.44 8.76
C LEU A 192 -0.62 -2.12 7.31
N ILE A 193 -1.16 -2.87 6.36
CA ILE A 193 -0.90 -2.66 4.93
C ILE A 193 -2.21 -2.44 4.20
N LEU A 194 -2.32 -1.33 3.46
CA LEU A 194 -3.44 -1.02 2.58
C LEU A 194 -2.91 -0.97 1.15
N ALA A 195 -3.34 -1.90 0.30
CA ALA A 195 -2.87 -2.01 -1.08
C ALA A 195 -4.00 -1.89 -2.09
N VAL A 196 -3.89 -0.96 -3.01
CA VAL A 196 -4.73 -0.95 -4.22
C VAL A 196 -4.27 -2.05 -5.16
N LEU A 197 -5.16 -3.00 -5.42
CA LEU A 197 -4.92 -4.16 -6.27
C LEU A 197 -5.89 -4.15 -7.46
N HIS A 198 -5.37 -4.48 -8.65
CA HIS A 198 -6.19 -4.66 -9.85
C HIS A 198 -6.65 -6.10 -10.04
N ASP A 199 -5.80 -7.06 -9.68
CA ASP A 199 -6.11 -8.48 -9.79
C ASP A 199 -6.80 -8.97 -8.51
N LEU A 200 -8.05 -9.39 -8.65
CA LEU A 200 -8.86 -9.94 -7.56
C LEU A 200 -8.27 -11.23 -6.99
N ASN A 201 -7.56 -12.01 -7.81
CA ASN A 201 -6.87 -13.22 -7.37
C ASN A 201 -5.69 -12.90 -6.43
N HIS A 202 -5.07 -11.73 -6.58
CA HIS A 202 -4.09 -11.26 -5.61
C HIS A 202 -4.74 -10.96 -4.26
N ALA A 203 -5.91 -10.30 -4.25
CA ALA A 203 -6.66 -10.07 -3.02
C ALA A 203 -7.06 -11.39 -2.35
N LEU A 204 -7.64 -12.34 -3.11
CA LEU A 204 -8.02 -13.67 -2.62
C LEU A 204 -6.84 -14.47 -2.06
N LYS A 205 -5.63 -14.27 -2.59
CA LYS A 205 -4.46 -15.07 -2.22
C LYS A 205 -3.66 -14.49 -1.06
N TYR A 206 -3.53 -13.17 -0.97
CA TYR A 206 -2.57 -12.50 -0.09
C TYR A 206 -3.21 -11.67 1.03
N CYS A 207 -4.41 -11.13 0.81
CA CYS A 207 -5.03 -10.23 1.78
C CYS A 207 -5.78 -10.97 2.87
N ASP A 208 -5.77 -10.41 4.08
CA ASP A 208 -6.59 -10.88 5.20
C ASP A 208 -8.00 -10.32 5.08
N ASN A 209 -8.13 -9.09 4.57
CA ASN A 209 -9.39 -8.41 4.32
C ASN A 209 -9.37 -7.72 2.97
N THR A 210 -10.54 -7.47 2.43
CA THR A 210 -10.72 -6.74 1.17
C THR A 210 -11.82 -5.69 1.34
N MET A 211 -11.58 -4.53 0.74
CA MET A 211 -12.55 -3.44 0.59
C MET A 211 -12.85 -3.26 -0.90
N ILE A 212 -14.11 -3.39 -1.29
CA ILE A 212 -14.54 -3.07 -2.66
C ILE A 212 -15.05 -1.63 -2.67
N ILE A 213 -14.46 -0.80 -3.53
CA ILE A 213 -14.89 0.58 -3.76
C ILE A 213 -15.61 0.66 -5.11
N HIS A 214 -16.80 1.26 -5.08
CA HIS A 214 -17.63 1.47 -6.27
C HIS A 214 -18.24 2.88 -6.24
N HIS A 215 -18.06 3.63 -7.33
CA HIS A 215 -18.58 5.01 -7.47
C HIS A 215 -18.26 5.93 -6.27
N GLY A 216 -17.03 5.88 -5.76
CA GLY A 216 -16.59 6.73 -4.66
C GLY A 216 -17.13 6.34 -3.28
N GLN A 217 -17.66 5.14 -3.12
CA GLN A 217 -18.19 4.62 -1.85
C GLN A 217 -17.72 3.20 -1.61
N ILE A 218 -17.74 2.77 -0.35
CA ILE A 218 -17.51 1.37 -0.01
C ILE A 218 -18.75 0.57 -0.40
N HIS A 219 -18.58 -0.40 -1.29
CA HIS A 219 -19.59 -1.39 -1.63
C HIS A 219 -19.68 -2.50 -0.57
N SER A 220 -18.53 -3.06 -0.18
CA SER A 220 -18.43 -4.11 0.83
C SER A 220 -17.03 -4.19 1.42
N THR A 221 -16.93 -4.70 2.65
CA THR A 221 -15.67 -4.99 3.35
C THR A 221 -15.76 -6.31 4.10
N GLY A 222 -14.65 -7.03 4.21
CA GLY A 222 -14.58 -8.29 4.95
C GLY A 222 -13.53 -9.24 4.40
N PHE A 223 -13.67 -10.53 4.72
CA PHE A 223 -12.78 -11.55 4.17
C PHE A 223 -12.90 -11.60 2.64
N PRO A 224 -11.75 -11.72 1.91
CA PRO A 224 -11.77 -11.69 0.44
C PRO A 224 -12.79 -12.63 -0.19
N THR A 225 -12.89 -13.86 0.32
CA THR A 225 -13.82 -14.89 -0.19
C THR A 225 -15.31 -14.61 0.10
N GLN A 226 -15.61 -13.65 0.99
CA GLN A 226 -16.97 -13.27 1.32
C GLN A 226 -17.45 -12.04 0.55
N VAL A 227 -16.52 -11.14 0.22
CA VAL A 227 -16.85 -9.86 -0.44
C VAL A 227 -16.61 -9.88 -1.95
N ILE A 228 -15.71 -10.75 -2.42
CA ILE A 228 -15.49 -10.99 -3.84
C ILE A 228 -16.39 -12.15 -4.26
N ASP A 229 -17.62 -11.85 -4.64
CA ASP A 229 -18.63 -12.80 -5.11
C ASP A 229 -19.21 -12.39 -6.47
N GLU A 230 -20.01 -13.25 -7.08
CA GLU A 230 -20.63 -13.01 -8.39
C GLU A 230 -21.44 -11.72 -8.41
N LYS A 231 -22.18 -11.43 -7.32
CA LYS A 231 -23.02 -10.24 -7.21
C LYS A 231 -22.20 -8.96 -7.18
N ALA A 232 -21.10 -8.94 -6.40
CA ALA A 232 -20.18 -7.81 -6.34
C ALA A 232 -19.50 -7.58 -7.69
N LEU A 233 -19.07 -8.64 -8.38
CA LEU A 233 -18.44 -8.55 -9.69
C LEU A 233 -19.40 -8.04 -10.75
N LYS A 234 -20.62 -8.52 -10.75
CA LYS A 234 -21.66 -8.02 -11.67
C LYS A 234 -21.98 -6.55 -11.39
N THR A 235 -22.11 -6.16 -10.11
CA THR A 235 -22.47 -4.78 -9.72
C THR A 235 -21.32 -3.80 -9.99
N CYS A 236 -20.10 -4.14 -9.57
CA CYS A 236 -18.98 -3.18 -9.54
C CYS A 236 -18.17 -3.15 -10.83
N TRP A 237 -18.17 -4.24 -11.62
CA TRP A 237 -17.40 -4.35 -12.87
C TRP A 237 -18.26 -4.72 -14.09
N ASN A 238 -19.57 -4.95 -13.90
CA ASN A 238 -20.47 -5.47 -14.94
C ASN A 238 -19.91 -6.77 -15.59
N TYR A 239 -19.32 -7.63 -14.75
CA TYR A 239 -18.64 -8.85 -15.17
C TYR A 239 -19.33 -10.08 -14.56
N GLU A 240 -19.64 -11.06 -15.40
CA GLU A 240 -20.17 -12.37 -15.00
C GLU A 240 -18.97 -13.31 -14.87
N ALA A 241 -18.51 -13.51 -13.64
CA ALA A 241 -17.35 -14.31 -13.32
C ALA A 241 -17.72 -15.74 -12.93
N GLU A 242 -16.83 -16.66 -13.23
CA GLU A 242 -16.87 -18.00 -12.66
C GLU A 242 -15.88 -18.12 -11.52
N PHE A 243 -16.23 -18.89 -10.49
CA PHE A 243 -15.37 -19.16 -9.35
C PHE A 243 -14.94 -20.61 -9.39
N LEU A 244 -13.63 -20.84 -9.48
CA LEU A 244 -13.02 -22.17 -9.44
C LEU A 244 -12.20 -22.34 -8.16
N SER A 245 -12.00 -23.58 -7.75
CA SER A 245 -11.04 -23.90 -6.69
C SER A 245 -9.72 -24.38 -7.29
N ASN A 246 -8.61 -23.76 -6.91
CA ASN A 246 -7.29 -24.25 -7.31
C ASN A 246 -6.93 -25.56 -6.57
N ARG A 247 -5.77 -26.16 -6.92
CA ARG A 247 -5.28 -27.42 -6.30
C ARG A 247 -5.11 -27.35 -4.77
N GLN A 248 -5.07 -26.15 -4.19
CA GLN A 248 -4.95 -25.91 -2.74
C GLN A 248 -6.30 -25.59 -2.09
N GLY A 249 -7.42 -25.73 -2.84
CA GLY A 249 -8.77 -25.42 -2.35
C GLY A 249 -9.08 -23.92 -2.22
N ARG A 250 -8.25 -23.04 -2.77
CA ARG A 250 -8.48 -21.58 -2.73
C ARG A 250 -9.35 -21.16 -3.91
N ALA A 251 -10.29 -20.24 -3.64
CA ALA A 251 -11.11 -19.62 -4.67
C ALA A 251 -10.25 -18.82 -5.66
N VAL A 252 -10.57 -18.92 -6.93
CA VAL A 252 -9.97 -18.18 -8.05
C VAL A 252 -11.09 -17.66 -8.92
N VAL A 253 -11.03 -16.38 -9.28
CA VAL A 253 -11.94 -15.73 -10.23
C VAL A 253 -11.40 -15.96 -11.65
N VAL A 254 -12.28 -16.40 -12.56
CA VAL A 254 -11.95 -16.70 -13.97
C VAL A 254 -12.83 -15.88 -14.89
#